data_9e8a58f70cb91994ebfd55d009a3ff33
#
_entry.id   9e8a58f70cb91994ebfd55d009a3ff33
#
_cell.length_a   1.000
_cell.length_b   1.000
_cell.length_c   1.000
_cell.angle_alpha   90.00
_cell.angle_beta   90.00
_cell.angle_gamma   90.00
#
_symmetry.space_group_name_H-M   'P 1'
#
loop_
_entity.id
_entity.type
_entity.pdbx_description
1 polymer ?
#
loop_
_entity_poly.entity_id
_entity_poly.type
_entity_poly.pdbx_seq_one_letter_code
_entity_poly.pdbx_strand_id
1 'polypeptide(L)'
;MKRYKRMMALLGGLILALMLLPIDVLAAGSIDLGREVQLTISYKDGETPLAGAEFQIYLVAKVYPDGELTKEEKFEEFDVNIRGKNDEEWRALAVTLEEYVLRGTMAPTDAGMTDANGKISFSEAETKLTPGLYLVTGKRHEQKGYSYEASPFMVMLPAMDMKENEWMYEVTADAKFGLEEIPPGPDTDETPNPPVVPSNPQTPGNSKLPQTGQLWWPVPMLLAAGLLFIVIGLIRRRGAMDED
;
A
#
# COMPACT_ATOMS: atom_id res chain seq x y z
N MET A 1 0.56 -57.74 27.68
CA MET A 1 1.70 -56.83 27.39
C MET A 1 2.23 -56.93 25.93
N LYS A 2 2.35 -58.06 25.28
CA LYS A 2 2.87 -58.17 23.89
C LYS A 2 1.98 -57.50 22.84
N ARG A 3 0.64 -57.49 22.99
CA ARG A 3 -0.29 -56.84 22.04
C ARG A 3 -0.22 -55.33 22.06
N TYR A 4 -0.05 -54.72 23.24
CA TYR A 4 0.10 -53.27 23.41
C TYR A 4 1.39 -52.75 22.78
N LYS A 5 2.51 -53.44 22.95
CA LYS A 5 3.79 -53.08 22.30
C LYS A 5 3.71 -53.13 20.77
N ARG A 6 2.98 -54.10 20.21
CA ARG A 6 2.77 -54.20 18.73
C ARG A 6 1.86 -53.07 18.22
N MET A 7 0.82 -52.70 18.98
CA MET A 7 -0.05 -51.55 18.63
C MET A 7 0.71 -50.21 18.67
N MET A 8 1.54 -49.98 19.69
CA MET A 8 2.40 -48.81 19.79
C MET A 8 3.42 -48.75 18.66
N ALA A 9 4.01 -49.89 18.27
CA ALA A 9 4.95 -49.96 17.15
C ALA A 9 4.27 -49.66 15.78
N LEU A 10 3.03 -50.15 15.58
CA LEU A 10 2.25 -49.85 14.38
C LEU A 10 1.79 -48.39 14.34
N LEU A 11 1.40 -47.79 15.46
CA LEU A 11 1.03 -46.38 15.56
C LEU A 11 2.23 -45.46 15.31
N GLY A 12 3.40 -45.81 15.88
CA GLY A 12 4.66 -45.09 15.63
C GLY A 12 5.12 -45.20 14.20
N GLY A 13 4.99 -46.36 13.56
CA GLY A 13 5.29 -46.56 12.15
C GLY A 13 4.37 -45.77 11.20
N LEU A 14 3.08 -45.66 11.54
CA LEU A 14 2.11 -44.88 10.75
C LEU A 14 2.37 -43.39 10.87
N ILE A 15 2.72 -42.88 12.07
CA ILE A 15 3.09 -41.46 12.22
C ILE A 15 4.40 -41.12 11.47
N LEU A 16 5.37 -42.02 11.53
CA LEU A 16 6.63 -41.84 10.78
C LEU A 16 6.41 -41.88 9.27
N ALA A 17 5.54 -42.77 8.78
CA ALA A 17 5.17 -42.82 7.35
C ALA A 17 4.42 -41.58 6.88
N LEU A 18 3.58 -40.96 7.74
CA LEU A 18 2.87 -39.71 7.44
C LEU A 18 3.82 -38.51 7.35
N MET A 19 4.93 -38.53 8.08
CA MET A 19 5.96 -37.47 8.04
C MET A 19 6.90 -37.59 6.82
N LEU A 20 6.85 -38.70 6.12
CA LEU A 20 7.65 -38.96 4.90
C LEU A 20 6.88 -38.71 3.60
N LEU A 21 5.62 -38.28 3.68
CA LEU A 21 4.90 -37.83 2.48
C LEU A 21 5.61 -36.61 1.95
N PRO A 22 6.07 -36.59 0.67
CA PRO A 22 6.58 -35.39 0.06
C PRO A 22 5.43 -34.35 0.09
N ILE A 23 5.64 -33.26 0.83
CA ILE A 23 4.84 -32.07 0.64
C ILE A 23 5.34 -31.55 -0.70
N ASP A 24 4.60 -31.78 -1.78
CA ASP A 24 4.82 -31.07 -3.04
C ASP A 24 4.60 -29.60 -2.75
N VAL A 25 5.69 -28.92 -2.35
CA VAL A 25 5.75 -27.46 -2.42
C VAL A 25 5.76 -27.19 -3.91
N LEU A 26 4.60 -26.88 -4.48
CA LEU A 26 4.52 -26.29 -5.82
C LEU A 26 5.28 -24.97 -5.73
N ALA A 27 6.57 -25.03 -6.06
CA ALA A 27 7.33 -23.81 -6.26
C ALA A 27 6.78 -23.19 -7.55
N ALA A 28 6.41 -21.92 -7.50
CA ALA A 28 6.15 -21.17 -8.72
C ALA A 28 7.34 -21.36 -9.66
N GLY A 29 7.03 -21.59 -10.95
CA GLY A 29 8.08 -21.74 -11.96
C GLY A 29 9.01 -20.52 -11.97
N SER A 30 10.19 -20.69 -12.55
CA SER A 30 11.14 -19.58 -12.79
C SER A 30 10.49 -18.48 -13.64
N ILE A 31 10.79 -17.22 -13.33
CA ILE A 31 10.34 -16.07 -14.14
C ILE A 31 11.04 -16.14 -15.52
N ASP A 32 10.25 -16.11 -16.58
CA ASP A 32 10.77 -15.98 -17.95
C ASP A 32 11.08 -14.51 -18.26
N LEU A 33 12.35 -14.14 -18.19
CA LEU A 33 12.81 -12.77 -18.46
C LEU A 33 12.73 -12.38 -19.95
N GLY A 34 12.53 -13.34 -20.84
CA GLY A 34 12.35 -13.08 -22.28
C GLY A 34 10.92 -12.76 -22.67
N ARG A 35 9.97 -13.03 -21.79
CA ARG A 35 8.55 -12.75 -22.01
C ARG A 35 8.24 -11.28 -21.76
N GLU A 36 7.47 -10.66 -22.65
CA GLU A 36 7.01 -9.29 -22.50
C GLU A 36 6.07 -9.17 -21.30
N VAL A 37 6.20 -8.07 -20.55
CA VAL A 37 5.33 -7.73 -19.43
C VAL A 37 4.49 -6.51 -19.78
N GLN A 38 3.25 -6.48 -19.30
CA GLN A 38 2.32 -5.38 -19.51
C GLN A 38 1.73 -4.93 -18.18
N LEU A 39 1.65 -3.61 -17.96
CA LEU A 39 0.96 -3.00 -16.85
C LEU A 39 -0.21 -2.16 -17.38
N THR A 40 -1.42 -2.48 -16.95
CA THR A 40 -2.60 -1.64 -17.15
C THR A 40 -2.98 -1.00 -15.82
N ILE A 41 -3.11 0.32 -15.79
CA ILE A 41 -3.63 1.06 -14.64
C ILE A 41 -5.08 1.42 -14.91
N SER A 42 -5.97 1.10 -13.98
CA SER A 42 -7.37 1.51 -13.95
C SER A 42 -7.53 2.63 -12.93
N TYR A 43 -8.07 3.78 -13.36
CA TYR A 43 -8.24 4.96 -12.53
C TYR A 43 -9.67 5.47 -12.64
N LYS A 44 -10.48 5.18 -11.61
CA LYS A 44 -11.92 5.46 -11.60
C LYS A 44 -12.38 5.86 -10.21
N ASP A 45 -13.36 6.75 -10.18
CA ASP A 45 -14.15 7.06 -8.97
C ASP A 45 -15.50 6.34 -9.08
N GLY A 46 -15.61 5.19 -8.42
CA GLY A 46 -16.72 4.25 -8.62
C GLY A 46 -16.81 3.81 -10.08
N GLU A 47 -17.93 4.11 -10.73
CA GLU A 47 -18.11 3.83 -12.15
C GLU A 47 -17.65 4.98 -13.08
N THR A 48 -17.22 6.12 -12.50
CA THR A 48 -16.78 7.28 -13.29
C THR A 48 -15.30 7.14 -13.68
N PRO A 49 -14.97 7.04 -14.97
CA PRO A 49 -13.58 7.02 -15.40
C PRO A 49 -12.95 8.41 -15.22
N LEU A 50 -11.72 8.42 -14.74
CA LEU A 50 -10.87 9.62 -14.64
C LEU A 50 -9.98 9.67 -15.88
N ALA A 51 -10.52 10.21 -16.96
CA ALA A 51 -9.87 10.29 -18.27
C ALA A 51 -8.89 11.46 -18.33
N GLY A 52 -7.73 11.24 -18.98
CA GLY A 52 -6.69 12.27 -19.12
C GLY A 52 -5.81 12.45 -17.88
N ALA A 53 -5.92 11.58 -16.90
CA ALA A 53 -5.03 11.56 -15.75
C ALA A 53 -3.65 11.03 -16.15
N GLU A 54 -2.59 11.76 -15.82
CA GLU A 54 -1.21 11.41 -16.17
C GLU A 54 -0.60 10.46 -15.15
N PHE A 55 -0.01 9.36 -15.62
CA PHE A 55 0.75 8.42 -14.81
C PHE A 55 2.18 8.28 -15.35
N GLN A 56 3.10 8.01 -14.45
CA GLN A 56 4.51 7.77 -14.73
C GLN A 56 4.95 6.49 -14.01
N ILE A 57 5.82 5.72 -14.66
CA ILE A 57 6.39 4.50 -14.07
C ILE A 57 7.91 4.58 -14.08
N TYR A 58 8.52 4.03 -13.04
CA TYR A 58 9.96 4.01 -12.83
C TYR A 58 10.41 2.59 -12.50
N LEU A 59 11.31 2.02 -13.29
CA LEU A 59 11.96 0.75 -12.94
C LEU A 59 12.89 0.98 -11.75
N VAL A 60 12.53 0.44 -10.60
CA VAL A 60 13.29 0.57 -9.33
C VAL A 60 14.30 -0.55 -9.17
N ALA A 61 13.94 -1.76 -9.57
CA ALA A 61 14.81 -2.92 -9.50
C ALA A 61 14.51 -3.91 -10.61
N LYS A 62 15.56 -4.56 -11.13
CA LYS A 62 15.45 -5.74 -11.98
C LYS A 62 15.12 -6.97 -11.16
N VAL A 63 14.38 -7.90 -11.75
CA VAL A 63 14.10 -9.20 -11.17
C VAL A 63 14.96 -10.26 -11.86
N TYR A 64 15.39 -11.26 -11.08
CA TYR A 64 16.04 -12.47 -11.59
C TYR A 64 15.04 -13.62 -11.76
N PRO A 65 15.42 -14.71 -12.49
CA PRO A 65 14.52 -15.84 -12.70
C PRO A 65 14.00 -16.50 -11.41
N ASP A 66 14.74 -16.41 -10.33
CA ASP A 66 14.39 -16.91 -8.98
C ASP A 66 13.54 -15.93 -8.15
N GLY A 67 13.20 -14.76 -8.70
CA GLY A 67 12.45 -13.71 -8.01
C GLY A 67 13.31 -12.74 -7.18
N GLU A 68 14.63 -12.92 -7.14
CA GLU A 68 15.53 -11.98 -6.47
C GLU A 68 15.52 -10.62 -7.17
N LEU A 69 15.64 -9.55 -6.38
CA LEU A 69 15.62 -8.17 -6.85
C LEU A 69 16.98 -7.50 -6.68
N THR A 70 17.41 -6.77 -7.73
CA THR A 70 18.58 -5.89 -7.67
C THR A 70 18.19 -4.49 -8.09
N LYS A 71 18.45 -3.50 -7.24
CA LYS A 71 18.14 -2.09 -7.55
C LYS A 71 18.79 -1.64 -8.85
N GLU A 72 18.09 -0.79 -9.60
CA GLU A 72 18.66 -0.07 -10.74
C GLU A 72 19.69 0.94 -10.23
N GLU A 73 20.72 1.23 -11.02
CA GLU A 73 21.84 2.12 -10.69
C GLU A 73 21.37 3.48 -10.13
N LYS A 74 20.35 4.06 -10.76
CA LYS A 74 19.75 5.34 -10.35
C LYS A 74 19.01 5.29 -9.00
N PHE A 75 18.75 4.10 -8.45
CA PHE A 75 18.15 3.89 -7.13
C PHE A 75 19.13 3.30 -6.11
N GLU A 76 20.37 3.01 -6.49
CA GLU A 76 21.39 2.46 -5.57
C GLU A 76 21.79 3.46 -4.49
N GLU A 77 21.81 4.76 -4.81
CA GLU A 77 22.15 5.83 -3.86
C GLU A 77 21.13 5.99 -2.73
N PHE A 78 19.90 5.48 -2.92
CA PHE A 78 18.86 5.55 -1.90
C PHE A 78 18.94 4.35 -0.97
N ASP A 79 19.14 4.63 0.32
CA ASP A 79 19.22 3.60 1.37
C ASP A 79 17.81 3.10 1.73
N VAL A 80 17.19 2.38 0.79
CA VAL A 80 15.86 1.77 0.96
C VAL A 80 15.96 0.25 0.81
N ASN A 81 15.28 -0.47 1.70
CA ASN A 81 15.13 -1.91 1.58
C ASN A 81 13.94 -2.23 0.67
N ILE A 82 14.18 -3.03 -0.37
CA ILE A 82 13.17 -3.47 -1.34
C ILE A 82 12.76 -4.94 -1.16
N ARG A 83 13.09 -5.59 -0.03
CA ARG A 83 12.82 -7.00 0.22
C ARG A 83 11.98 -7.21 1.48
N GLY A 84 11.23 -8.31 1.50
CA GLY A 84 10.57 -8.82 2.70
C GLY A 84 9.57 -7.85 3.33
N LYS A 85 8.81 -7.10 2.52
CA LYS A 85 7.87 -6.09 2.97
C LYS A 85 6.44 -6.61 3.02
N ASN A 86 5.69 -6.13 4.00
CA ASN A 86 4.23 -6.24 4.04
C ASN A 86 3.58 -5.07 3.26
N ASP A 87 2.26 -5.08 3.14
CA ASP A 87 1.52 -4.07 2.36
C ASP A 87 1.71 -2.63 2.85
N GLU A 88 1.85 -2.42 4.16
CA GLU A 88 2.07 -1.10 4.75
C GLU A 88 3.48 -0.58 4.42
N GLU A 89 4.48 -1.44 4.54
CA GLU A 89 5.86 -1.12 4.20
C GLU A 89 6.04 -0.87 2.69
N TRP A 90 5.31 -1.57 1.82
CA TRP A 90 5.30 -1.29 0.39
C TRP A 90 4.72 0.10 0.08
N ARG A 91 3.62 0.49 0.74
CA ARG A 91 3.05 1.84 0.60
C ARG A 91 4.01 2.93 1.08
N ALA A 92 4.62 2.74 2.25
CA ALA A 92 5.59 3.68 2.78
C ALA A 92 6.81 3.82 1.86
N LEU A 93 7.28 2.72 1.29
CA LEU A 93 8.36 2.73 0.30
C LEU A 93 7.97 3.50 -0.95
N ALA A 94 6.75 3.29 -1.49
CA ALA A 94 6.28 3.99 -2.68
C ALA A 94 6.27 5.51 -2.46
N VAL A 95 5.72 5.98 -1.33
CA VAL A 95 5.73 7.41 -0.96
C VAL A 95 7.16 7.96 -0.83
N THR A 96 8.05 7.20 -0.20
CA THR A 96 9.46 7.60 -0.05
C THR A 96 10.15 7.72 -1.41
N LEU A 97 9.96 6.76 -2.29
CA LEU A 97 10.58 6.77 -3.63
C LEU A 97 9.96 7.84 -4.54
N GLU A 98 8.66 8.13 -4.43
CA GLU A 98 8.02 9.23 -5.13
C GLU A 98 8.71 10.56 -4.80
N GLU A 99 8.94 10.85 -3.52
CA GLU A 99 9.68 12.03 -3.08
C GLU A 99 11.10 12.11 -3.69
N TYR A 100 11.77 10.97 -3.82
CA TYR A 100 13.10 10.93 -4.43
C TYR A 100 13.06 11.23 -5.93
N VAL A 101 12.15 10.61 -6.68
CA VAL A 101 12.05 10.87 -8.12
C VAL A 101 11.62 12.30 -8.44
N LEU A 102 10.74 12.90 -7.61
CA LEU A 102 10.31 14.28 -7.74
C LEU A 102 11.45 15.26 -7.45
N ARG A 103 12.20 15.08 -6.38
CA ARG A 103 13.33 15.94 -6.02
C ARG A 103 14.51 15.81 -6.97
N GLY A 104 14.80 14.59 -7.42
CA GLY A 104 15.90 14.29 -8.32
C GLY A 104 15.63 14.63 -9.78
N THR A 105 14.42 15.09 -10.14
CA THR A 105 14.00 15.26 -11.54
C THR A 105 14.33 14.06 -12.42
N MET A 106 14.14 12.87 -11.84
CA MET A 106 14.46 11.59 -12.48
C MET A 106 13.50 11.33 -13.65
N ALA A 107 14.05 11.01 -14.82
CA ALA A 107 13.21 10.66 -15.96
C ALA A 107 12.49 9.33 -15.71
N PRO A 108 11.16 9.26 -15.95
CA PRO A 108 10.42 8.01 -15.86
C PRO A 108 10.89 6.98 -16.89
N THR A 109 10.63 5.72 -16.65
CA THR A 109 10.82 4.65 -17.62
C THR A 109 9.81 4.79 -18.75
N ASP A 110 8.56 5.13 -18.41
CA ASP A 110 7.49 5.43 -19.34
C ASP A 110 6.46 6.35 -18.67
N ALA A 111 5.66 7.06 -19.49
CA ALA A 111 4.62 7.98 -19.02
C ALA A 111 3.48 8.07 -20.03
N GLY A 112 2.26 8.32 -19.54
CA GLY A 112 1.12 8.51 -20.42
C GLY A 112 -0.12 8.94 -19.67
N MET A 113 -1.26 9.02 -20.39
CA MET A 113 -2.54 9.48 -19.87
C MET A 113 -3.60 8.40 -19.97
N THR A 114 -4.52 8.37 -19.02
CA THR A 114 -5.68 7.47 -19.07
C THR A 114 -6.60 7.82 -20.24
N ASP A 115 -7.15 6.79 -20.86
CA ASP A 115 -8.13 6.89 -21.96
C ASP A 115 -9.54 7.29 -21.44
N ALA A 116 -10.52 7.31 -22.36
CA ALA A 116 -11.92 7.61 -22.03
C ALA A 116 -12.56 6.62 -21.04
N ASN A 117 -11.97 5.44 -20.85
CA ASN A 117 -12.40 4.44 -19.87
C ASN A 117 -11.66 4.55 -18.54
N GLY A 118 -10.79 5.55 -18.36
CA GLY A 118 -9.94 5.72 -17.20
C GLY A 118 -8.83 4.67 -17.13
N LYS A 119 -8.34 4.17 -18.27
CA LYS A 119 -7.28 3.16 -18.33
C LYS A 119 -6.06 3.67 -19.09
N ILE A 120 -4.88 3.25 -18.64
CA ILE A 120 -3.63 3.39 -19.37
C ILE A 120 -2.89 2.06 -19.36
N SER A 121 -2.32 1.67 -20.50
CA SER A 121 -1.47 0.48 -20.62
C SER A 121 -0.05 0.89 -21.00
N PHE A 122 0.90 0.40 -20.23
CA PHE A 122 2.33 0.48 -20.50
C PHE A 122 2.79 -0.85 -21.07
N SER A 123 3.51 -0.85 -22.17
CA SER A 123 4.02 -1.97 -22.96
C SER A 123 3.63 -1.90 -24.43
N GLU A 124 2.54 -1.22 -24.78
CA GLU A 124 2.11 -1.06 -26.18
C GLU A 124 2.83 0.09 -26.90
N ALA A 125 3.45 0.99 -26.14
CA ALA A 125 4.21 2.11 -26.66
C ALA A 125 5.64 1.68 -27.03
N GLU A 126 6.39 2.58 -27.62
CA GLU A 126 7.76 2.39 -28.14
C GLU A 126 8.76 1.85 -27.12
N THR A 127 8.42 1.86 -25.82
CA THR A 127 9.25 1.39 -24.73
C THR A 127 8.75 0.04 -24.20
N LYS A 128 9.41 -1.05 -24.57
CA LYS A 128 9.13 -2.37 -24.01
C LYS A 128 9.48 -2.40 -22.53
N LEU A 129 8.51 -2.73 -21.69
CA LEU A 129 8.76 -2.98 -20.27
C LEU A 129 9.54 -4.27 -20.09
N THR A 130 10.48 -4.26 -19.15
CA THR A 130 11.25 -5.44 -18.74
C THR A 130 10.73 -5.97 -17.41
N PRO A 131 10.85 -7.28 -17.12
CA PRO A 131 10.54 -7.81 -15.81
C PRO A 131 11.30 -7.08 -14.69
N GLY A 132 10.58 -6.68 -13.64
CA GLY A 132 11.16 -5.92 -12.53
C GLY A 132 10.14 -5.33 -11.57
N LEU A 133 10.63 -4.59 -10.58
CA LEU A 133 9.85 -3.85 -9.61
C LEU A 133 9.73 -2.39 -10.07
N TYR A 134 8.50 -1.92 -10.20
CA TYR A 134 8.20 -0.57 -10.67
C TYR A 134 7.54 0.26 -9.56
N LEU A 135 7.94 1.53 -9.49
CA LEU A 135 7.17 2.57 -8.81
C LEU A 135 6.21 3.19 -9.83
N VAL A 136 4.95 3.32 -9.44
CA VAL A 136 3.92 4.04 -10.20
C VAL A 136 3.55 5.30 -9.44
N THR A 137 3.55 6.43 -10.13
CA THR A 137 3.12 7.74 -9.61
C THR A 137 2.09 8.35 -10.55
N GLY A 138 1.17 9.14 -10.01
CA GLY A 138 0.20 9.89 -10.82
C GLY A 138 0.25 11.37 -10.47
N LYS A 139 0.01 12.22 -11.47
CA LYS A 139 -0.14 13.65 -11.22
C LYS A 139 -1.54 13.96 -10.72
N ARG A 140 -1.66 15.09 -10.01
CA ARG A 140 -2.95 15.67 -9.65
C ARG A 140 -3.81 15.83 -10.89
N HIS A 141 -5.03 15.31 -10.82
CA HIS A 141 -6.02 15.36 -11.89
C HIS A 141 -7.28 16.05 -11.40
N GLU A 142 -7.84 16.96 -12.21
CA GLU A 142 -9.03 17.69 -11.87
C GLU A 142 -10.17 17.31 -12.82
N GLN A 143 -11.29 16.88 -12.27
CA GLN A 143 -12.47 16.51 -13.06
C GLN A 143 -13.75 16.80 -12.29
N LYS A 144 -14.73 17.47 -12.95
CA LYS A 144 -16.07 17.76 -12.44
C LYS A 144 -16.10 18.45 -11.06
N GLY A 145 -15.18 19.39 -10.82
CA GLY A 145 -15.12 20.14 -9.55
C GLY A 145 -14.43 19.40 -8.40
N TYR A 146 -13.79 18.28 -8.70
CA TYR A 146 -12.98 17.52 -7.75
C TYR A 146 -11.54 17.43 -8.21
N SER A 147 -10.64 17.41 -7.24
CA SER A 147 -9.23 17.12 -7.41
C SER A 147 -8.94 15.72 -6.92
N TYR A 148 -8.27 14.95 -7.75
CA TYR A 148 -7.86 13.57 -7.50
C TYR A 148 -6.34 13.52 -7.42
N GLU A 149 -5.82 13.03 -6.30
CA GLU A 149 -4.39 12.83 -6.10
C GLU A 149 -4.11 11.34 -6.01
N ALA A 150 -3.51 10.78 -7.06
CA ALA A 150 -3.21 9.36 -7.11
C ALA A 150 -2.17 9.00 -6.05
N SER A 151 -2.45 7.97 -5.24
CA SER A 151 -1.48 7.46 -4.27
C SER A 151 -0.41 6.65 -5.00
N PRO A 152 0.89 6.88 -4.75
CA PRO A 152 1.95 6.10 -5.36
C PRO A 152 1.90 4.65 -4.88
N PHE A 153 2.30 3.72 -5.74
CA PHE A 153 2.35 2.31 -5.39
C PHE A 153 3.46 1.56 -6.10
N MET A 154 3.86 0.43 -5.51
CA MET A 154 4.82 -0.47 -6.11
C MET A 154 4.09 -1.61 -6.83
N VAL A 155 4.62 -2.02 -7.98
CA VAL A 155 4.12 -3.16 -8.72
C VAL A 155 5.27 -4.03 -9.22
N MET A 156 5.13 -5.35 -9.02
CA MET A 156 6.06 -6.34 -9.54
C MET A 156 5.55 -6.84 -10.90
N LEU A 157 6.41 -6.86 -11.89
CA LEU A 157 6.14 -7.42 -13.21
C LEU A 157 7.19 -8.49 -13.55
N PRO A 158 6.78 -9.75 -13.81
CA PRO A 158 5.43 -10.28 -13.65
C PRO A 158 4.99 -10.35 -12.19
N ALA A 159 3.68 -10.31 -11.94
CA ALA A 159 3.10 -10.52 -10.63
C ALA A 159 2.83 -12.00 -10.37
N MET A 160 2.83 -12.41 -9.08
CA MET A 160 2.49 -13.76 -8.69
C MET A 160 1.00 -13.90 -8.43
N ASP A 161 0.31 -14.78 -9.15
CA ASP A 161 -1.01 -15.25 -8.74
C ASP A 161 -0.85 -16.31 -7.65
N MET A 162 -1.19 -15.92 -6.41
CA MET A 162 -1.06 -16.80 -5.24
C MET A 162 -2.07 -17.98 -5.25
N LYS A 163 -3.12 -17.92 -6.07
CA LYS A 163 -4.14 -18.97 -6.16
C LYS A 163 -3.73 -20.05 -7.15
N GLU A 164 -3.31 -19.61 -8.32
CA GLU A 164 -2.89 -20.51 -9.42
C GLU A 164 -1.39 -20.86 -9.30
N ASN A 165 -0.64 -20.15 -8.45
CA ASN A 165 0.81 -20.30 -8.29
C ASN A 165 1.56 -20.11 -9.61
N GLU A 166 1.12 -19.13 -10.40
CA GLU A 166 1.67 -18.81 -11.71
C GLU A 166 2.08 -17.35 -11.82
N TRP A 167 3.06 -17.07 -12.70
CA TRP A 167 3.48 -15.71 -13.00
C TRP A 167 2.57 -15.06 -14.05
N MET A 168 1.93 -13.97 -13.68
CA MET A 168 1.11 -13.14 -14.57
C MET A 168 1.97 -12.04 -15.19
N TYR A 169 2.09 -12.08 -16.52
CA TYR A 169 2.87 -11.10 -17.30
C TYR A 169 2.03 -9.89 -17.74
N GLU A 170 0.73 -10.01 -17.69
CA GLU A 170 -0.23 -8.94 -17.91
C GLU A 170 -0.89 -8.60 -16.57
N VAL A 171 -0.55 -7.44 -16.01
CA VAL A 171 -0.98 -7.01 -14.68
C VAL A 171 -1.91 -5.82 -14.82
N THR A 172 -3.06 -5.88 -14.15
CA THR A 172 -3.96 -4.72 -14.01
C THR A 172 -3.97 -4.27 -12.56
N ALA A 173 -3.75 -2.97 -12.34
CA ALA A 173 -3.74 -2.35 -11.02
C ALA A 173 -4.79 -1.24 -10.95
N ASP A 174 -5.62 -1.24 -9.90
CA ASP A 174 -6.55 -0.15 -9.62
C ASP A 174 -5.84 0.90 -8.76
N ALA A 175 -5.60 2.09 -9.34
CA ALA A 175 -4.94 3.18 -8.64
C ALA A 175 -5.89 3.81 -7.60
N LYS A 176 -5.40 3.95 -6.37
CA LYS A 176 -6.10 4.65 -5.29
C LYS A 176 -5.80 6.14 -5.32
N PHE A 177 -6.70 6.95 -4.75
CA PHE A 177 -6.53 8.39 -4.73
C PHE A 177 -7.07 9.03 -3.46
N GLY A 178 -6.55 10.21 -3.13
CA GLY A 178 -7.19 11.19 -2.28
C GLY A 178 -8.16 12.03 -3.12
N LEU A 179 -9.31 12.41 -2.54
CA LEU A 179 -10.33 13.24 -3.17
C LEU A 179 -10.50 14.53 -2.39
N GLU A 180 -10.46 15.67 -3.10
CA GLU A 180 -10.69 17.00 -2.55
C GLU A 180 -11.67 17.76 -3.44
N GLU A 181 -12.69 18.38 -2.86
CA GLU A 181 -13.60 19.25 -3.59
C GLU A 181 -12.92 20.59 -3.90
N ILE A 182 -12.96 21.00 -5.16
CA ILE A 182 -12.41 22.30 -5.58
C ILE A 182 -13.48 23.35 -5.27
N PRO A 183 -13.20 24.33 -4.36
CA PRO A 183 -14.15 25.41 -4.08
C PRO A 183 -14.48 26.16 -5.37
N PRO A 184 -15.75 26.52 -5.62
CA PRO A 184 -16.10 27.39 -6.75
C PRO A 184 -15.27 28.66 -6.66
N GLY A 185 -14.60 29.00 -7.78
CA GLY A 185 -13.86 30.23 -7.86
C GLY A 185 -14.78 31.44 -7.54
N PRO A 186 -14.25 32.57 -7.07
CA PRO A 186 -15.05 33.76 -6.88
C PRO A 186 -15.70 34.10 -8.21
N ASP A 187 -17.05 34.14 -8.21
CA ASP A 187 -17.83 34.50 -9.39
C ASP A 187 -17.35 35.85 -9.92
N THR A 188 -16.81 35.85 -11.14
CA THR A 188 -16.23 37.04 -11.79
C THR A 188 -17.33 37.99 -12.28
N ASP A 189 -18.59 37.79 -11.89
CA ASP A 189 -19.75 38.60 -12.28
C ASP A 189 -20.33 39.49 -11.16
N GLU A 190 -19.58 39.74 -10.08
CA GLU A 190 -19.97 40.86 -9.22
C GLU A 190 -19.50 42.17 -9.86
N THR A 191 -20.41 42.86 -10.55
CA THR A 191 -20.32 44.30 -10.79
C THR A 191 -19.94 44.99 -9.48
N PRO A 192 -18.93 45.91 -9.45
CA PRO A 192 -18.49 46.54 -8.22
C PRO A 192 -19.64 47.30 -7.56
N ASN A 193 -20.14 46.74 -6.47
CA ASN A 193 -21.05 47.48 -5.60
C ASN A 193 -20.28 48.66 -5.02
N PRO A 194 -20.87 49.90 -4.99
CA PRO A 194 -20.20 51.07 -4.44
C PRO A 194 -19.83 50.81 -2.96
N PRO A 195 -18.74 51.42 -2.46
CA PRO A 195 -18.17 51.13 -1.16
C PRO A 195 -19.21 51.38 -0.03
N VAL A 196 -19.58 50.30 0.62
CA VAL A 196 -20.38 50.35 1.86
C VAL A 196 -19.47 50.87 2.98
N VAL A 197 -19.81 52.01 3.53
CA VAL A 197 -19.17 52.60 4.72
C VAL A 197 -19.19 51.59 5.88
N PRO A 198 -18.07 51.30 6.54
CA PRO A 198 -18.02 50.31 7.61
C PRO A 198 -18.76 50.84 8.84
N SER A 199 -19.89 50.27 9.16
CA SER A 199 -20.58 50.45 10.44
C SER A 199 -20.02 49.44 11.45
N ASN A 200 -19.25 49.95 12.40
CA ASN A 200 -18.97 49.46 13.74
C ASN A 200 -18.46 48.00 13.90
N PRO A 201 -17.32 47.82 14.57
CA PRO A 201 -16.74 46.46 14.76
C PRO A 201 -17.62 45.61 15.68
N GLN A 202 -18.28 44.62 15.11
CA GLN A 202 -18.90 43.56 15.89
C GLN A 202 -17.81 42.62 16.40
N THR A 203 -17.87 42.38 17.70
CA THR A 203 -17.09 41.41 18.47
C THR A 203 -16.97 40.06 17.74
N PRO A 204 -15.78 39.44 17.66
CA PRO A 204 -15.64 38.14 17.03
C PRO A 204 -16.47 37.08 17.73
N GLY A 205 -17.52 36.58 17.06
CA GLY A 205 -18.24 35.40 17.49
C GLY A 205 -17.28 34.20 17.54
N ASN A 206 -17.38 33.44 18.62
CA ASN A 206 -16.68 32.19 18.88
C ASN A 206 -16.71 31.29 17.65
N SER A 207 -15.69 31.35 16.80
CA SER A 207 -15.37 30.27 15.87
C SER A 207 -14.86 29.11 16.70
N LYS A 208 -15.70 28.12 16.95
CA LYS A 208 -15.26 26.84 17.50
C LYS A 208 -14.26 26.25 16.53
N LEU A 209 -12.99 26.26 16.94
CA LEU A 209 -11.95 25.48 16.27
C LEU A 209 -12.41 24.02 16.17
N PRO A 210 -12.14 23.32 15.05
CA PRO A 210 -12.41 21.90 14.98
C PRO A 210 -11.70 21.22 16.13
N GLN A 211 -12.46 20.66 17.05
CA GLN A 211 -11.93 19.86 18.14
C GLN A 211 -11.39 18.58 17.51
N THR A 212 -10.07 18.54 17.24
CA THR A 212 -9.38 17.28 16.96
C THR A 212 -9.63 16.39 18.16
N GLY A 213 -10.50 15.39 17.96
CA GLY A 213 -11.01 14.53 19.01
C GLY A 213 -9.87 13.81 19.72
N GLN A 214 -9.42 14.37 20.80
CA GLN A 214 -8.53 13.71 21.73
C GLN A 214 -9.36 12.61 22.39
N LEU A 215 -9.15 11.38 21.93
CA LEU A 215 -9.84 10.18 22.39
C LEU A 215 -9.40 9.88 23.84
N TRP A 216 -10.06 10.46 24.80
CA TRP A 216 -9.72 10.34 26.23
C TRP A 216 -10.12 9.00 26.85
N TRP A 217 -10.95 8.22 26.17
CA TRP A 217 -11.47 6.98 26.71
C TRP A 217 -10.43 5.85 26.96
N PRO A 218 -9.29 5.73 26.25
CA PRO A 218 -8.31 4.69 26.56
C PRO A 218 -7.59 4.92 27.89
N VAL A 219 -7.45 6.16 28.34
CA VAL A 219 -6.70 6.47 29.58
C VAL A 219 -7.33 5.88 30.83
N PRO A 220 -8.65 6.03 31.11
CA PRO A 220 -9.26 5.40 32.26
C PRO A 220 -9.27 3.86 32.18
N MET A 221 -9.37 3.27 30.98
CA MET A 221 -9.30 1.82 30.81
C MET A 221 -7.91 1.26 31.12
N LEU A 222 -6.86 1.92 30.67
CA LEU A 222 -5.48 1.51 30.98
C LEU A 222 -5.16 1.67 32.47
N LEU A 223 -5.64 2.74 33.11
CA LEU A 223 -5.51 2.92 34.57
C LEU A 223 -6.24 1.82 35.35
N ALA A 224 -7.46 1.47 34.97
CA ALA A 224 -8.23 0.40 35.61
C ALA A 224 -7.54 -0.96 35.45
N ALA A 225 -7.02 -1.28 34.26
CA ALA A 225 -6.27 -2.51 34.01
C ALA A 225 -4.97 -2.56 34.85
N GLY A 226 -4.23 -1.46 34.94
CA GLY A 226 -3.01 -1.35 35.73
C GLY A 226 -3.27 -1.59 37.23
N LEU A 227 -4.34 -0.98 37.79
CA LEU A 227 -4.75 -1.20 39.18
C LEU A 227 -5.15 -2.65 39.43
N LEU A 228 -5.84 -3.29 38.50
CA LEU A 228 -6.26 -4.68 38.62
C LEU A 228 -5.05 -5.64 38.68
N PHE A 229 -4.03 -5.40 37.87
CA PHE A 229 -2.77 -6.17 37.92
C PHE A 229 -2.02 -5.96 39.23
N ILE A 230 -2.00 -4.75 39.81
CA ILE A 230 -1.40 -4.49 41.12
C ILE A 230 -2.13 -5.25 42.20
N VAL A 231 -3.45 -5.25 42.22
CA VAL A 231 -4.27 -5.99 43.21
C VAL A 231 -4.02 -7.49 43.11
N ILE A 232 -4.01 -8.06 41.90
CA ILE A 232 -3.69 -9.48 41.69
C ILE A 232 -2.28 -9.81 42.17
N GLY A 233 -1.31 -8.95 41.93
CA GLY A 233 0.08 -9.11 42.38
C GLY A 233 0.17 -9.13 43.93
N LEU A 234 -0.55 -8.21 44.60
CA LEU A 234 -0.60 -8.17 46.07
C LEU A 234 -1.28 -9.38 46.70
N ILE A 235 -2.38 -9.87 46.09
CA ILE A 235 -3.09 -11.09 46.59
C ILE A 235 -2.17 -12.30 46.43
N ARG A 236 -1.51 -12.49 45.31
CA ARG A 236 -0.56 -13.59 45.10
C ARG A 236 0.61 -13.55 46.06
N ARG A 237 1.12 -12.34 46.38
CA ARG A 237 2.22 -12.19 47.34
C ARG A 237 1.82 -12.52 48.78
N ARG A 238 0.55 -12.25 49.17
CA ARG A 238 0.04 -12.62 50.50
C ARG A 238 -0.18 -14.14 50.63
N GLY A 239 -0.70 -14.81 49.59
CA GLY A 239 -0.85 -16.26 49.58
C GLY A 239 0.46 -17.05 49.65
N ALA A 240 1.58 -16.45 49.25
CA ALA A 240 2.89 -17.09 49.32
C ALA A 240 3.60 -16.90 50.68
N MET A 241 3.03 -16.12 51.62
CA MET A 241 3.56 -15.91 52.95
C MET A 241 2.82 -16.72 54.06
N ASP A 242 1.75 -17.41 53.70
CA ASP A 242 0.94 -18.26 54.63
C ASP A 242 1.29 -19.75 54.50
N GLU A 243 2.30 -20.15 53.73
CA GLU A 243 2.75 -21.55 53.57
C GLU A 243 4.13 -21.85 54.15
N ASP A 244 4.69 -20.99 55.03
CA ASP A 244 5.93 -21.27 55.79
C ASP A 244 5.64 -21.47 57.30
#